data_dc90ad60853500a2ac1b212064fdf2a2
#
_entry.id   dc90ad60853500a2ac1b212064fdf2a2
#
_cell.length_a   1.000
_cell.length_b   1.000
_cell.length_c   1.000
_cell.angle_alpha   90.00
_cell.angle_beta   90.00
_cell.angle_gamma   90.00
#
_symmetry.space_group_name_H-M   'P 1'
#
loop_
_entity.id
_entity.type
_entity.pdbx_description
1 polymer ?
#
loop_
_entity_poly.entity_id
_entity_poly.type
_entity_poly.pdbx_seq_one_letter_code
_entity_poly.pdbx_strand_id
1 'polypeptide(L)'
;MPEQGLFTYLIAEDYTPESIARIKEVIAMHGMHEIRPVAHGLFPASGSQAPDSATGYQNVWVRDNIMVANSLRLRGLTTTAIACMQGLSGFFQKQVPRFREIIDDPVRVLKEDANRRPHIRFTADNLSELPEKWPHAQNDALGQALWFRMVLANSEVLAMTPEELKIYSLFPEYFEAIEYWHDNDSGAWEEGRKTNNSSVGAVVAGLEELQRYLTTTDGKRSAGVASLSNTKITRVEKLIASGRARLAETLPFEAPPDRLVDSALLFLIHPLGTVRSRSMQDAIMKLVQARLKGEYGIKRYANDSYFCQDYDEWFSPSEMSSDFSDRSDFRDAFLQPDCEAQWCIFDPVLSIIYGERFLADPDDVASYQKQVHYFNRSLSQVTADGHCPELYFLKQGSYVANAHTPLAWTQANQALALHLLEKAVAITSS
;
A
#
# COMPACT_ATOMS: atom_id res chain seq x y z
N MET A 1 -5.53 -6.07 29.12
CA MET A 1 -4.39 -5.46 28.42
C MET A 1 -3.54 -6.62 27.92
N PRO A 2 -3.13 -6.69 26.66
CA PRO A 2 -2.15 -7.70 26.26
C PRO A 2 -0.95 -7.57 27.18
N GLU A 3 -0.19 -8.66 27.36
CA GLU A 3 1.13 -8.59 27.99
C GLU A 3 1.82 -7.37 27.41
N GLN A 4 2.27 -6.44 28.26
CA GLN A 4 2.83 -5.14 27.83
C GLN A 4 3.86 -5.42 26.75
N GLY A 5 3.60 -4.97 25.52
CA GLY A 5 4.49 -5.21 24.40
C GLY A 5 5.91 -4.81 24.76
N LEU A 6 6.90 -5.57 24.29
CA LEU A 6 8.32 -5.43 24.63
C LEU A 6 8.81 -3.96 24.53
N PHE A 7 8.13 -3.14 23.74
CA PHE A 7 8.51 -1.75 23.42
C PHE A 7 7.74 -0.68 24.16
N THR A 8 6.79 -1.02 25.05
CA THR A 8 5.99 -0.01 25.77
C THR A 8 6.83 0.88 26.67
N TYR A 9 7.97 0.42 27.17
CA TYR A 9 8.91 1.23 27.97
C TYR A 9 9.68 2.28 27.14
N LEU A 10 9.60 2.23 25.82
CA LEU A 10 10.19 3.22 24.90
C LEU A 10 9.21 4.34 24.53
N ILE A 11 7.94 4.20 24.90
CA ILE A 11 6.89 5.19 24.62
C ILE A 11 7.14 6.44 25.47
N ALA A 12 7.11 7.60 24.84
CA ALA A 12 7.29 8.90 25.47
C ALA A 12 6.25 9.91 24.96
N GLU A 13 5.93 10.91 25.77
CA GLU A 13 5.11 12.05 25.32
C GLU A 13 5.92 12.97 24.42
N ASP A 14 7.20 13.18 24.77
CA ASP A 14 8.19 13.93 24.01
C ASP A 14 9.45 13.09 23.81
N TYR A 15 9.95 13.08 22.60
CA TYR A 15 11.16 12.36 22.24
C TYR A 15 12.38 13.31 22.21
N THR A 16 13.53 12.80 22.66
CA THR A 16 14.84 13.45 22.53
C THR A 16 15.72 12.67 21.58
N PRO A 17 16.83 13.25 21.08
CA PRO A 17 17.81 12.50 20.28
C PRO A 17 18.31 11.22 20.97
N GLU A 18 18.47 11.24 22.30
CA GLU A 18 18.91 10.09 23.09
C GLU A 18 17.83 8.99 23.14
N SER A 19 16.56 9.38 23.31
CA SER A 19 15.45 8.41 23.30
C SER A 19 15.28 7.78 21.90
N ILE A 20 15.43 8.54 20.83
CA ILE A 20 15.43 8.01 19.45
C ILE A 20 16.61 7.04 19.24
N ALA A 21 17.82 7.39 19.69
CA ALA A 21 18.97 6.49 19.61
C ALA A 21 18.71 5.16 20.35
N ARG A 22 18.10 5.24 21.54
CA ARG A 22 17.71 4.06 22.33
C ARG A 22 16.70 3.18 21.60
N ILE A 23 15.67 3.78 20.98
CA ILE A 23 14.69 3.04 20.16
C ILE A 23 15.42 2.31 19.02
N LYS A 24 16.30 2.99 18.30
CA LYS A 24 17.06 2.41 17.19
C LYS A 24 17.94 1.25 17.63
N GLU A 25 18.59 1.33 18.78
CA GLU A 25 19.36 0.21 19.37
C GLU A 25 18.47 -1.02 19.61
N VAL A 26 17.32 -0.83 20.26
CA VAL A 26 16.42 -1.93 20.59
C VAL A 26 15.85 -2.56 19.31
N ILE A 27 15.45 -1.74 18.33
CA ILE A 27 14.99 -2.21 17.01
C ILE A 27 16.07 -3.04 16.32
N ALA A 28 17.33 -2.59 16.34
CA ALA A 28 18.45 -3.31 15.72
C ALA A 28 18.74 -4.64 16.44
N MET A 29 18.71 -4.67 17.78
CA MET A 29 18.90 -5.89 18.55
C MET A 29 17.88 -6.99 18.21
N HIS A 30 16.65 -6.61 17.90
CA HIS A 30 15.57 -7.53 17.54
C HIS A 30 15.43 -7.77 16.03
N GLY A 31 16.22 -7.10 15.18
CA GLY A 31 16.09 -7.18 13.73
C GLY A 31 14.72 -6.71 13.20
N MET A 32 13.99 -5.90 13.98
CA MET A 32 12.58 -5.59 13.76
C MET A 32 12.29 -4.91 12.41
N HIS A 33 13.23 -4.12 11.89
CA HIS A 33 13.12 -3.44 10.59
C HIS A 33 13.96 -4.10 9.49
N GLU A 34 14.43 -5.33 9.72
CA GLU A 34 15.12 -6.11 8.70
C GLU A 34 14.11 -6.74 7.74
N ILE A 35 13.95 -6.12 6.57
CA ILE A 35 13.17 -6.66 5.47
C ILE A 35 14.15 -7.20 4.44
N ARG A 36 14.24 -8.52 4.33
CA ARG A 36 15.20 -9.18 3.45
C ARG A 36 14.58 -9.47 2.09
N PRO A 37 15.18 -9.00 1.00
CA PRO A 37 14.72 -9.36 -0.33
C PRO A 37 15.03 -10.84 -0.61
N VAL A 38 14.14 -11.44 -1.40
CA VAL A 38 14.32 -12.75 -2.02
C VAL A 38 14.82 -12.59 -3.47
N ALA A 39 14.53 -13.52 -4.35
CA ALA A 39 14.95 -13.43 -5.76
C ALA A 39 14.52 -12.09 -6.41
N HIS A 40 15.32 -11.61 -7.35
CA HIS A 40 15.09 -10.38 -8.12
C HIS A 40 14.92 -9.09 -7.29
N GLY A 41 15.40 -9.06 -6.05
CA GLY A 41 15.25 -7.90 -5.15
C GLY A 41 13.84 -7.69 -4.62
N LEU A 42 12.95 -8.65 -4.80
CA LEU A 42 11.56 -8.60 -4.37
C LEU A 42 11.40 -9.04 -2.92
N PHE A 43 10.32 -8.64 -2.29
CA PHE A 43 10.00 -8.95 -0.91
C PHE A 43 8.77 -9.84 -0.81
N PRO A 44 8.82 -10.93 -0.02
CA PRO A 44 7.61 -11.65 0.34
C PRO A 44 6.74 -10.75 1.22
N ALA A 45 5.42 -10.96 1.23
CA ALA A 45 4.53 -10.18 2.08
C ALA A 45 4.85 -10.37 3.58
N SER A 46 5.18 -11.61 3.97
CA SER A 46 5.62 -11.92 5.33
C SER A 46 6.97 -12.61 5.33
N GLY A 47 7.85 -12.17 6.25
CA GLY A 47 9.13 -12.82 6.55
C GLY A 47 9.01 -13.99 7.52
N SER A 48 7.82 -14.41 7.88
CA SER A 48 7.56 -15.54 8.77
C SER A 48 8.23 -16.80 8.22
N GLN A 49 9.09 -17.41 9.04
CA GLN A 49 9.66 -18.75 8.80
C GLN A 49 8.72 -19.89 9.27
N ALA A 50 7.46 -19.55 9.59
CA ALA A 50 6.48 -20.58 9.89
C ALA A 50 6.44 -21.59 8.74
N PRO A 51 6.41 -22.90 9.01
CA PRO A 51 6.39 -23.93 7.98
C PRO A 51 5.14 -23.92 7.10
N ASP A 52 4.29 -22.93 7.26
CA ASP A 52 3.02 -22.77 6.54
C ASP A 52 3.19 -22.05 5.21
N SER A 53 3.79 -22.75 4.24
CA SER A 53 3.58 -22.47 2.81
C SER A 53 2.07 -22.41 2.43
N ALA A 54 1.18 -22.82 3.33
CA ALA A 54 -0.26 -22.88 3.11
C ALA A 54 -0.95 -21.50 2.98
N THR A 55 -0.42 -20.44 3.64
CA THR A 55 -1.05 -19.10 3.57
C THR A 55 -0.69 -18.30 2.33
N GLY A 56 0.36 -18.70 1.62
CA GLY A 56 0.83 -18.02 0.41
C GLY A 56 1.58 -16.69 0.63
N TYR A 57 1.80 -16.24 1.88
CA TYR A 57 2.47 -14.97 2.20
C TYR A 57 3.98 -14.94 1.88
N GLN A 58 4.56 -16.07 1.51
CA GLN A 58 5.90 -16.17 0.92
C GLN A 58 5.95 -15.63 -0.53
N ASN A 59 4.78 -15.43 -1.17
CA ASN A 59 4.69 -14.85 -2.50
C ASN A 59 4.83 -13.32 -2.47
N VAL A 60 4.93 -12.76 -3.66
CA VAL A 60 5.09 -11.32 -3.91
C VAL A 60 3.75 -10.70 -4.25
N TRP A 61 3.40 -9.61 -3.58
CA TRP A 61 2.34 -8.68 -4.00
C TRP A 61 2.96 -7.40 -4.55
N VAL A 62 2.46 -6.93 -5.67
CA VAL A 62 2.93 -5.67 -6.30
C VAL A 62 2.80 -4.50 -5.31
N ARG A 63 1.65 -4.34 -4.67
CA ARG A 63 1.36 -3.27 -3.72
C ARG A 63 2.34 -3.24 -2.55
N ASP A 64 2.53 -4.38 -1.87
CA ASP A 64 3.44 -4.51 -0.74
C ASP A 64 4.86 -4.12 -1.13
N ASN A 65 5.32 -4.61 -2.27
CA ASN A 65 6.66 -4.32 -2.78
C ASN A 65 6.86 -2.83 -3.08
N ILE A 66 5.84 -2.15 -3.63
CA ILE A 66 5.91 -0.70 -3.87
C ILE A 66 6.00 0.07 -2.54
N MET A 67 5.20 -0.30 -1.53
CA MET A 67 5.21 0.36 -0.24
C MET A 67 6.55 0.15 0.49
N VAL A 68 7.08 -1.07 0.49
CA VAL A 68 8.39 -1.39 1.05
C VAL A 68 9.50 -0.62 0.31
N ALA A 69 9.51 -0.68 -1.03
CA ALA A 69 10.55 -0.01 -1.82
C ALA A 69 10.51 1.52 -1.67
N ASN A 70 9.32 2.12 -1.58
CA ASN A 70 9.19 3.56 -1.34
C ASN A 70 9.71 3.95 0.05
N SER A 71 9.40 3.18 1.09
CA SER A 71 9.96 3.39 2.43
C SER A 71 11.50 3.33 2.41
N LEU A 72 12.06 2.31 1.77
CA LEU A 72 13.51 2.17 1.60
C LEU A 72 14.12 3.39 0.90
N ARG A 73 13.52 3.84 -0.21
CA ARG A 73 13.98 5.03 -0.96
C ARG A 73 13.98 6.28 -0.08
N LEU A 74 12.89 6.54 0.65
CA LEU A 74 12.75 7.72 1.51
C LEU A 74 13.74 7.71 2.70
N ARG A 75 14.18 6.53 3.10
CA ARG A 75 15.20 6.32 4.13
C ARG A 75 16.65 6.32 3.57
N GLY A 76 16.83 6.54 2.26
CA GLY A 76 18.15 6.57 1.62
C GLY A 76 18.68 5.19 1.18
N LEU A 77 17.93 4.11 1.34
CA LEU A 77 18.30 2.75 0.91
C LEU A 77 17.91 2.52 -0.57
N THR A 78 18.38 3.42 -1.41
CA THR A 78 17.93 3.57 -2.80
C THR A 78 18.29 2.37 -3.68
N THR A 79 19.45 1.75 -3.46
CA THR A 79 19.90 0.59 -4.24
C THR A 79 18.92 -0.58 -4.13
N THR A 80 18.44 -0.85 -2.93
CA THR A 80 17.47 -1.93 -2.68
C THR A 80 16.10 -1.61 -3.29
N ALA A 81 15.67 -0.34 -3.19
CA ALA A 81 14.43 0.12 -3.84
C ALA A 81 14.48 -0.01 -5.36
N ILE A 82 15.64 0.29 -5.98
CA ILE A 82 15.87 0.10 -7.42
C ILE A 82 15.77 -1.37 -7.79
N ALA A 83 16.45 -2.26 -7.06
CA ALA A 83 16.42 -3.68 -7.33
C ALA A 83 14.99 -4.24 -7.29
N CYS A 84 14.19 -3.83 -6.30
CA CYS A 84 12.78 -4.21 -6.20
C CYS A 84 11.99 -3.75 -7.43
N MET A 85 12.13 -2.49 -7.83
CA MET A 85 11.42 -1.97 -9.02
C MET A 85 11.83 -2.67 -10.32
N GLN A 86 13.11 -3.02 -10.46
CA GLN A 86 13.60 -3.81 -11.60
C GLN A 86 12.99 -5.22 -11.62
N GLY A 87 12.86 -5.88 -10.46
CA GLY A 87 12.14 -7.15 -10.33
C GLY A 87 10.68 -7.05 -10.77
N LEU A 88 9.97 -6.01 -10.30
CA LEU A 88 8.60 -5.74 -10.73
C LEU A 88 8.50 -5.44 -12.24
N SER A 89 9.42 -4.67 -12.81
CA SER A 89 9.48 -4.42 -14.26
C SER A 89 9.67 -5.73 -15.05
N GLY A 90 10.53 -6.63 -14.53
CA GLY A 90 10.72 -7.97 -15.11
C GLY A 90 9.44 -8.82 -15.09
N PHE A 91 8.66 -8.73 -14.00
CA PHE A 91 7.36 -9.39 -13.95
C PHE A 91 6.36 -8.75 -14.92
N PHE A 92 6.24 -7.43 -15.00
CA PHE A 92 5.34 -6.76 -15.95
C PHE A 92 5.70 -7.03 -17.41
N GLN A 93 6.97 -7.29 -17.72
CA GLN A 93 7.35 -7.77 -19.05
C GLN A 93 6.63 -9.07 -19.42
N LYS A 94 6.46 -9.99 -18.46
CA LYS A 94 5.73 -11.25 -18.69
C LYS A 94 4.22 -11.04 -18.76
N GLN A 95 3.70 -9.94 -18.18
CA GLN A 95 2.28 -9.59 -18.20
C GLN A 95 1.83 -8.83 -19.47
N VAL A 96 2.74 -8.49 -20.37
CA VAL A 96 2.42 -7.80 -21.64
C VAL A 96 1.29 -8.46 -22.43
N PRO A 97 1.21 -9.80 -22.55
CA PRO A 97 0.08 -10.43 -23.23
C PRO A 97 -1.28 -10.13 -22.58
N ARG A 98 -1.36 -10.11 -21.24
CA ARG A 98 -2.60 -9.79 -20.52
C ARG A 98 -3.03 -8.33 -20.71
N PHE A 99 -2.07 -7.40 -20.68
CA PHE A 99 -2.34 -6.00 -21.02
C PHE A 99 -2.94 -5.89 -22.42
N ARG A 100 -2.31 -6.53 -23.43
CA ARG A 100 -2.76 -6.46 -24.81
C ARG A 100 -4.15 -7.05 -24.99
N GLU A 101 -4.43 -8.21 -24.41
CA GLU A 101 -5.72 -8.86 -24.53
C GLU A 101 -6.87 -7.95 -24.03
N ILE A 102 -6.67 -7.25 -22.89
CA ILE A 102 -7.67 -6.31 -22.36
C ILE A 102 -7.76 -5.05 -23.25
N ILE A 103 -6.63 -4.51 -23.71
CA ILE A 103 -6.60 -3.32 -24.57
C ILE A 103 -7.36 -3.59 -25.87
N ASP A 104 -7.16 -4.77 -26.47
CA ASP A 104 -7.73 -5.13 -27.76
C ASP A 104 -9.25 -5.42 -27.68
N ASP A 105 -9.73 -6.05 -26.62
CA ASP A 105 -11.16 -6.40 -26.47
C ASP A 105 -11.60 -6.46 -25.01
N PRO A 106 -11.70 -5.31 -24.30
CA PRO A 106 -12.01 -5.27 -22.88
C PRO A 106 -13.39 -5.84 -22.54
N VAL A 107 -14.38 -5.61 -23.41
CA VAL A 107 -15.77 -6.02 -23.15
C VAL A 107 -15.88 -7.54 -23.15
N ARG A 108 -15.31 -8.22 -24.12
CA ARG A 108 -15.35 -9.68 -24.17
C ARG A 108 -14.56 -10.30 -23.03
N VAL A 109 -13.30 -9.86 -22.86
CA VAL A 109 -12.38 -10.46 -21.89
C VAL A 109 -12.89 -10.32 -20.47
N LEU A 110 -13.33 -9.12 -20.07
CA LEU A 110 -13.82 -8.86 -18.71
C LEU A 110 -15.19 -9.50 -18.45
N LYS A 111 -15.99 -9.75 -19.49
CA LYS A 111 -17.24 -10.50 -19.37
C LYS A 111 -16.99 -11.99 -19.17
N GLU A 112 -15.96 -12.54 -19.81
CA GLU A 112 -15.57 -13.95 -19.65
C GLU A 112 -14.96 -14.19 -18.26
N ASP A 113 -14.02 -13.34 -17.85
CA ASP A 113 -13.37 -13.39 -16.53
C ASP A 113 -12.85 -12.01 -16.14
N ALA A 114 -13.46 -11.40 -15.14
CA ALA A 114 -13.05 -10.08 -14.64
C ALA A 114 -11.66 -10.08 -14.00
N ASN A 115 -11.13 -11.23 -13.62
CA ASN A 115 -9.78 -11.40 -13.05
C ASN A 115 -8.71 -11.75 -14.09
N ARG A 116 -9.06 -11.82 -15.38
CA ARG A 116 -8.13 -12.05 -16.49
C ARG A 116 -7.26 -10.84 -16.79
N ARG A 117 -6.96 -10.05 -15.80
CA ARG A 117 -6.15 -8.84 -15.82
C ARG A 117 -4.68 -9.15 -15.56
N PRO A 118 -3.76 -8.19 -15.76
CA PRO A 118 -2.38 -8.37 -15.29
C PRO A 118 -2.37 -8.78 -13.83
N HIS A 119 -1.64 -9.85 -13.52
CA HIS A 119 -1.57 -10.37 -12.16
C HIS A 119 -0.86 -9.39 -11.23
N ILE A 120 -1.24 -9.38 -9.97
CA ILE A 120 -0.65 -8.53 -8.92
C ILE A 120 -0.04 -9.35 -7.78
N ARG A 121 -0.19 -10.66 -7.83
CA ARG A 121 0.41 -11.65 -6.92
C ARG A 121 1.11 -12.72 -7.74
N PHE A 122 2.36 -13.05 -7.40
CA PHE A 122 3.20 -13.94 -8.20
C PHE A 122 4.37 -14.53 -7.39
N THR A 123 5.11 -15.52 -7.94
CA THR A 123 6.29 -16.10 -7.30
C THR A 123 7.54 -15.27 -7.61
N ALA A 124 8.41 -15.06 -6.60
CA ALA A 124 9.65 -14.31 -6.78
C ALA A 124 10.68 -15.04 -7.67
N ASP A 125 10.86 -16.35 -7.47
CA ASP A 125 11.99 -17.12 -8.02
C ASP A 125 12.09 -17.03 -9.55
N ASN A 126 10.96 -17.13 -10.23
CA ASN A 126 10.90 -17.15 -11.69
C ASN A 126 9.95 -16.10 -12.26
N LEU A 127 9.42 -15.19 -11.42
CA LEU A 127 8.45 -14.16 -11.81
C LEU A 127 7.23 -14.78 -12.53
N SER A 128 6.71 -15.90 -11.99
CA SER A 128 5.60 -16.63 -12.60
C SER A 128 4.28 -16.36 -11.91
N GLU A 129 3.22 -16.38 -12.70
CA GLU A 129 1.86 -16.39 -12.20
C GLU A 129 1.62 -17.58 -11.28
N LEU A 130 0.79 -17.39 -10.27
CA LEU A 130 0.33 -18.46 -9.40
C LEU A 130 -0.89 -19.14 -10.03
N PRO A 131 -1.03 -20.47 -9.89
CA PRO A 131 -2.15 -21.20 -10.48
C PRO A 131 -3.48 -21.01 -9.74
N GLU A 132 -3.43 -20.55 -8.49
CA GLU A 132 -4.63 -20.35 -7.68
C GLU A 132 -5.44 -19.18 -8.20
N LYS A 133 -6.78 -19.31 -8.12
CA LYS A 133 -7.68 -18.20 -8.38
C LYS A 133 -7.40 -17.08 -7.40
N TRP A 134 -7.29 -15.84 -7.93
CA TRP A 134 -7.03 -14.65 -7.14
C TRP A 134 -7.76 -13.44 -7.72
N PRO A 135 -8.19 -12.47 -6.91
CA PRO A 135 -8.87 -11.27 -7.40
C PRO A 135 -7.88 -10.27 -7.99
N HIS A 136 -7.41 -10.52 -9.21
CA HIS A 136 -6.43 -9.68 -9.92
C HIS A 136 -7.00 -8.34 -10.42
N ALA A 137 -8.30 -8.10 -10.27
CA ALA A 137 -8.90 -6.80 -10.58
C ALA A 137 -8.48 -5.76 -9.52
N GLN A 138 -7.23 -5.29 -9.56
CA GLN A 138 -6.66 -4.36 -8.57
C GLN A 138 -5.93 -3.20 -9.27
N ASN A 139 -6.71 -2.17 -9.59
CA ASN A 139 -6.19 -1.00 -10.28
C ASN A 139 -5.26 -0.15 -9.39
N ASP A 140 -5.44 -0.23 -8.07
CA ASP A 140 -4.54 0.40 -7.10
C ASP A 140 -3.11 -0.11 -7.22
N ALA A 141 -2.91 -1.43 -7.28
CA ALA A 141 -1.59 -2.03 -7.40
C ALA A 141 -0.89 -1.65 -8.71
N LEU A 142 -1.64 -1.64 -9.84
CA LEU A 142 -1.11 -1.21 -11.13
C LEU A 142 -0.83 0.30 -11.14
N GLY A 143 -1.72 1.12 -10.58
CA GLY A 143 -1.52 2.56 -10.43
C GLY A 143 -0.28 2.90 -9.61
N GLN A 144 -0.09 2.22 -8.47
CA GLN A 144 1.09 2.38 -7.62
C GLN A 144 2.38 1.94 -8.32
N ALA A 145 2.33 0.86 -9.11
CA ALA A 145 3.50 0.41 -9.88
C ALA A 145 3.93 1.45 -10.92
N LEU A 146 2.98 2.02 -11.66
CA LEU A 146 3.24 3.12 -12.58
C LEU A 146 3.79 4.34 -11.83
N TRP A 147 3.13 4.73 -10.72
CA TRP A 147 3.54 5.85 -9.89
C TRP A 147 4.99 5.72 -9.44
N PHE A 148 5.34 4.61 -8.80
CA PHE A 148 6.68 4.44 -8.23
C PHE A 148 7.76 4.37 -9.29
N ARG A 149 7.49 3.67 -10.42
CA ARG A 149 8.45 3.63 -11.52
C ARG A 149 8.70 5.02 -12.11
N MET A 150 7.66 5.85 -12.25
CA MET A 150 7.81 7.22 -12.74
C MET A 150 8.47 8.13 -11.70
N VAL A 151 8.20 7.98 -10.40
CA VAL A 151 8.90 8.70 -9.33
C VAL A 151 10.41 8.47 -9.41
N LEU A 152 10.84 7.21 -9.60
CA LEU A 152 12.28 6.89 -9.75
C LEU A 152 12.88 7.50 -11.02
N ALA A 153 12.12 7.57 -12.10
CA ALA A 153 12.57 8.20 -13.34
C ALA A 153 12.64 9.73 -13.23
N ASN A 154 11.60 10.36 -12.68
CA ASN A 154 11.51 11.81 -12.52
C ASN A 154 12.54 12.37 -11.53
N SER A 155 12.97 11.57 -10.56
CA SER A 155 14.04 11.93 -9.60
C SER A 155 15.44 11.52 -10.08
N GLU A 156 15.58 11.06 -11.30
CA GLU A 156 16.83 10.60 -11.94
C GLU A 156 17.54 9.45 -11.19
N VAL A 157 16.79 8.77 -10.32
CA VAL A 157 17.31 7.65 -9.53
C VAL A 157 17.44 6.37 -10.38
N LEU A 158 16.49 6.15 -11.30
CA LEU A 158 16.49 5.01 -12.21
C LEU A 158 15.97 5.44 -13.59
N ALA A 159 16.87 5.59 -14.56
CA ALA A 159 16.51 5.92 -15.93
C ALA A 159 15.59 4.85 -16.56
N MET A 160 14.69 5.27 -17.46
CA MET A 160 13.84 4.37 -18.23
C MET A 160 14.63 3.73 -19.38
N THR A 161 14.59 2.43 -19.48
CA THR A 161 15.10 1.73 -20.67
C THR A 161 14.06 1.76 -21.80
N PRO A 162 14.46 1.58 -23.09
CA PRO A 162 13.50 1.48 -24.20
C PRO A 162 12.50 0.34 -24.03
N GLU A 163 12.90 -0.77 -23.42
CA GLU A 163 12.07 -1.93 -23.13
C GLU A 163 11.03 -1.59 -22.07
N GLU A 164 11.43 -0.96 -20.98
CA GLU A 164 10.51 -0.50 -19.94
C GLU A 164 9.52 0.54 -20.47
N LEU A 165 9.95 1.47 -21.34
CA LEU A 165 9.05 2.43 -21.99
C LEU A 165 7.93 1.73 -22.76
N LYS A 166 8.23 0.60 -23.43
CA LYS A 166 7.20 -0.20 -24.13
C LYS A 166 6.21 -0.81 -23.13
N ILE A 167 6.69 -1.33 -22.00
CA ILE A 167 5.84 -1.94 -20.97
C ILE A 167 4.95 -0.88 -20.34
N TYR A 168 5.56 0.20 -19.81
CA TYR A 168 4.81 1.23 -19.08
C TYR A 168 3.91 2.10 -19.98
N SER A 169 4.13 2.11 -21.30
CA SER A 169 3.19 2.72 -22.25
C SER A 169 1.87 1.96 -22.38
N LEU A 170 1.80 0.70 -21.95
CA LEU A 170 0.56 -0.09 -21.95
C LEU A 170 -0.39 0.31 -20.79
N PHE A 171 0.15 0.84 -19.70
CA PHE A 171 -0.66 1.20 -18.54
C PHE A 171 -1.75 2.24 -18.86
N PRO A 172 -1.46 3.40 -19.47
CA PRO A 172 -2.52 4.34 -19.85
C PRO A 172 -3.48 3.76 -20.91
N GLU A 173 -3.00 2.91 -21.83
CA GLU A 173 -3.87 2.24 -22.81
C GLU A 173 -4.84 1.26 -22.10
N TYR A 174 -4.32 0.50 -21.13
CA TYR A 174 -5.13 -0.40 -20.30
C TYR A 174 -6.14 0.37 -19.44
N PHE A 175 -5.71 1.42 -18.73
CA PHE A 175 -6.60 2.21 -17.89
C PHE A 175 -7.72 2.89 -18.69
N GLU A 176 -7.44 3.31 -19.94
CA GLU A 176 -8.47 3.81 -20.86
C GLU A 176 -9.45 2.70 -21.25
N ALA A 177 -8.94 1.53 -21.65
CA ALA A 177 -9.74 0.41 -22.13
C ALA A 177 -10.75 -0.09 -21.09
N ILE A 178 -10.39 -0.08 -19.81
CA ILE A 178 -11.28 -0.48 -18.71
C ILE A 178 -12.11 0.67 -18.15
N GLU A 179 -11.95 1.91 -18.62
CA GLU A 179 -12.57 3.11 -18.03
C GLU A 179 -12.36 3.16 -16.50
N TYR A 180 -11.09 3.11 -16.04
CA TYR A 180 -10.69 2.88 -14.65
C TYR A 180 -11.44 3.75 -13.61
N TRP A 181 -11.95 4.93 -14.00
CA TRP A 181 -12.73 5.83 -13.14
C TRP A 181 -14.15 5.34 -12.86
N HIS A 182 -14.61 4.30 -13.57
CA HIS A 182 -15.89 3.62 -13.38
C HIS A 182 -15.73 2.10 -13.20
N ASP A 183 -14.53 1.58 -13.38
CA ASP A 183 -14.28 0.15 -13.28
C ASP A 183 -14.48 -0.35 -11.85
N ASN A 184 -15.12 -1.50 -11.73
CA ASN A 184 -15.29 -2.21 -10.47
C ASN A 184 -14.09 -3.13 -10.26
N ASP A 185 -13.25 -2.78 -9.29
CA ASP A 185 -12.09 -3.56 -8.91
C ASP A 185 -12.18 -4.08 -7.47
N SER A 186 -11.32 -5.02 -7.11
CA SER A 186 -11.25 -5.60 -5.78
C SER A 186 -10.48 -4.72 -4.78
N GLY A 187 -9.79 -3.70 -5.29
CA GLY A 187 -9.06 -2.71 -4.51
C GLY A 187 -7.95 -3.27 -3.64
N ALA A 188 -7.53 -2.47 -2.69
CA ALA A 188 -6.41 -2.76 -1.80
C ALA A 188 -6.63 -3.99 -0.91
N TRP A 189 -7.88 -4.40 -0.71
CA TRP A 189 -8.24 -5.48 0.22
C TRP A 189 -8.60 -6.80 -0.45
N GLU A 190 -8.56 -6.84 -1.80
CA GLU A 190 -8.83 -8.07 -2.55
C GLU A 190 -10.24 -8.62 -2.29
N GLU A 191 -11.20 -7.71 -2.11
CA GLU A 191 -12.58 -7.97 -1.74
C GLU A 191 -13.54 -7.94 -2.95
N GLY A 192 -14.84 -8.07 -2.67
CA GLY A 192 -15.89 -7.92 -3.69
C GLY A 192 -15.78 -6.60 -4.45
N ARG A 193 -15.82 -6.66 -5.78
CA ARG A 193 -15.52 -5.55 -6.69
C ARG A 193 -16.48 -4.36 -6.53
N LYS A 194 -15.88 -3.17 -6.45
CA LYS A 194 -16.56 -1.86 -6.38
C LYS A 194 -15.74 -0.83 -7.16
N THR A 195 -16.31 0.32 -7.47
CA THR A 195 -15.50 1.46 -7.92
C THR A 195 -14.82 2.09 -6.71
N ASN A 196 -13.61 1.60 -6.38
CA ASN A 196 -12.84 2.03 -5.21
C ASN A 196 -12.10 3.34 -5.50
N ASN A 197 -12.34 4.39 -4.72
CA ASN A 197 -11.67 5.67 -4.90
C ASN A 197 -10.17 5.61 -4.55
N SER A 198 -9.75 4.73 -3.66
CA SER A 198 -8.34 4.44 -3.41
C SER A 198 -7.64 3.93 -4.67
N SER A 199 -8.30 3.05 -5.44
CA SER A 199 -7.81 2.54 -6.72
C SER A 199 -7.78 3.64 -7.79
N VAL A 200 -8.88 4.40 -7.94
CA VAL A 200 -8.94 5.52 -8.88
C VAL A 200 -7.82 6.52 -8.59
N GLY A 201 -7.63 6.87 -7.31
CA GLY A 201 -6.60 7.81 -6.90
C GLY A 201 -5.16 7.31 -7.11
N ALA A 202 -4.92 6.00 -6.96
CA ALA A 202 -3.62 5.40 -7.27
C ALA A 202 -3.30 5.46 -8.77
N VAL A 203 -4.28 5.20 -9.63
CA VAL A 203 -4.13 5.36 -11.09
C VAL A 203 -3.86 6.80 -11.45
N VAL A 204 -4.59 7.77 -10.85
CA VAL A 204 -4.34 9.21 -11.06
C VAL A 204 -2.91 9.57 -10.69
N ALA A 205 -2.40 9.11 -9.52
CA ALA A 205 -1.03 9.36 -9.11
C ALA A 205 -0.01 8.85 -10.14
N GLY A 206 -0.20 7.62 -10.63
CA GLY A 206 0.65 7.03 -11.66
C GLY A 206 0.64 7.81 -12.97
N LEU A 207 -0.54 8.22 -13.42
CA LEU A 207 -0.71 9.00 -14.64
C LEU A 207 -0.13 10.42 -14.52
N GLU A 208 -0.24 11.07 -13.37
CA GLU A 208 0.35 12.40 -13.14
C GLU A 208 1.88 12.34 -13.13
N GLU A 209 2.48 11.32 -12.53
CA GLU A 209 3.92 11.12 -12.59
C GLU A 209 4.39 10.76 -14.02
N LEU A 210 3.60 9.99 -14.77
CA LEU A 210 3.87 9.73 -16.18
C LEU A 210 3.79 11.02 -17.01
N GLN A 211 2.76 11.86 -16.80
CA GLN A 211 2.65 13.15 -17.46
C GLN A 211 3.87 14.03 -17.19
N ARG A 212 4.32 14.09 -15.93
CA ARG A 212 5.54 14.82 -15.54
C ARG A 212 6.75 14.32 -16.33
N TYR A 213 6.94 13.00 -16.39
CA TYR A 213 8.04 12.38 -17.14
C TYR A 213 8.00 12.76 -18.63
N LEU A 214 6.81 12.72 -19.25
CA LEU A 214 6.64 13.02 -20.67
C LEU A 214 6.83 14.51 -21.03
N THR A 215 6.60 15.42 -20.05
CA THR A 215 6.68 16.86 -20.25
C THR A 215 8.04 17.46 -19.88
N THR A 216 8.87 16.78 -19.10
CA THR A 216 10.21 17.25 -18.75
C THR A 216 11.14 17.20 -19.96
N THR A 217 12.12 18.12 -19.99
CA THR A 217 13.10 18.23 -21.09
C THR A 217 13.94 16.95 -21.21
N ASP A 218 14.17 16.27 -20.11
CA ASP A 218 14.99 15.06 -20.04
C ASP A 218 14.20 13.81 -20.47
N GLY A 219 12.89 13.75 -20.21
CA GLY A 219 11.99 12.78 -20.82
C GLY A 219 11.98 12.86 -22.36
N LYS A 220 12.19 14.02 -22.92
CA LYS A 220 12.32 14.24 -24.39
C LYS A 220 13.68 13.82 -24.95
N ARG A 221 14.74 13.78 -24.15
CA ARG A 221 16.11 13.47 -24.56
C ARG A 221 16.47 11.99 -24.45
N SER A 222 15.79 11.22 -23.63
CA SER A 222 16.00 9.77 -23.57
C SER A 222 15.66 9.16 -24.91
N ALA A 223 16.68 8.63 -25.59
CA ALA A 223 16.67 8.18 -26.97
C ALA A 223 15.41 7.35 -27.30
N GLY A 224 14.62 7.82 -28.23
CA GLY A 224 13.41 7.18 -28.71
C GLY A 224 12.10 7.82 -28.27
N VAL A 225 12.09 8.71 -27.27
CA VAL A 225 10.90 9.44 -26.79
C VAL A 225 10.52 10.60 -27.72
N ALA A 226 11.41 11.00 -28.62
CA ALA A 226 11.13 12.02 -29.66
C ALA A 226 9.92 11.69 -30.56
N SER A 227 9.38 10.47 -30.49
CA SER A 227 8.16 10.04 -31.16
C SER A 227 6.93 9.89 -30.26
N LEU A 228 7.01 10.24 -28.97
CA LEU A 228 5.80 10.36 -28.15
C LEU A 228 5.04 11.60 -28.65
N SER A 229 4.13 11.35 -29.56
CA SER A 229 3.31 12.35 -30.20
C SER A 229 2.52 13.14 -29.14
N ASN A 230 2.18 14.42 -29.44
CA ASN A 230 1.24 15.21 -28.66
C ASN A 230 -0.05 14.42 -28.33
N THR A 231 -0.42 13.45 -29.16
CA THR A 231 -1.55 12.54 -28.98
C THR A 231 -1.43 11.71 -27.69
N LYS A 232 -0.23 11.21 -27.34
CA LYS A 232 -0.05 10.41 -26.11
C LYS A 232 -0.15 11.28 -24.85
N ILE A 233 0.39 12.49 -24.87
CA ILE A 233 0.26 13.45 -23.75
C ILE A 233 -1.21 13.81 -23.56
N THR A 234 -1.91 14.17 -24.64
CA THR A 234 -3.34 14.50 -24.58
C THR A 234 -4.20 13.34 -24.08
N ARG A 235 -3.84 12.08 -24.40
CA ARG A 235 -4.51 10.91 -23.85
C ARG A 235 -4.34 10.85 -22.33
N VAL A 236 -3.11 10.96 -21.82
CA VAL A 236 -2.81 10.92 -20.37
C VAL A 236 -3.55 12.06 -19.65
N GLU A 237 -3.58 13.27 -20.21
CA GLU A 237 -4.32 14.41 -19.65
C GLU A 237 -5.83 14.13 -19.51
N LYS A 238 -6.45 13.54 -20.51
CA LYS A 238 -7.86 13.13 -20.46
C LYS A 238 -8.13 12.09 -19.38
N LEU A 239 -7.27 11.08 -19.29
CA LEU A 239 -7.38 10.05 -18.27
C LEU A 239 -7.27 10.63 -16.86
N ILE A 240 -6.30 11.52 -16.61
CA ILE A 240 -6.16 12.23 -15.33
C ILE A 240 -7.44 13.02 -15.04
N ALA A 241 -7.98 13.76 -16.01
CA ALA A 241 -9.18 14.56 -15.83
C ALA A 241 -10.39 13.70 -15.45
N SER A 242 -10.59 12.53 -16.08
CA SER A 242 -11.67 11.59 -15.74
C SER A 242 -11.55 11.07 -14.30
N GLY A 243 -10.37 10.62 -13.87
CA GLY A 243 -10.16 10.17 -12.51
C GLY A 243 -10.31 11.28 -11.48
N ARG A 244 -9.81 12.49 -11.79
CA ARG A 244 -9.96 13.68 -10.93
C ARG A 244 -11.43 14.10 -10.78
N ALA A 245 -12.23 14.01 -11.83
CA ALA A 245 -13.67 14.28 -11.79
C ALA A 245 -14.36 13.27 -10.85
N ARG A 246 -14.09 11.97 -11.00
CA ARG A 246 -14.62 10.93 -10.12
C ARG A 246 -14.28 11.18 -8.65
N LEU A 247 -13.02 11.48 -8.34
CA LEU A 247 -12.58 11.76 -6.97
C LEU A 247 -13.24 13.02 -6.40
N ALA A 248 -13.44 14.07 -7.20
CA ALA A 248 -14.11 15.28 -6.76
C ALA A 248 -15.58 15.06 -6.38
N GLU A 249 -16.26 14.11 -7.03
CA GLU A 249 -17.66 13.78 -6.76
C GLU A 249 -17.83 12.94 -5.48
N THR A 250 -16.84 12.14 -5.13
CA THR A 250 -17.04 11.04 -4.16
C THR A 250 -16.20 11.14 -2.88
N LEU A 251 -15.01 11.78 -2.91
CA LEU A 251 -14.24 11.99 -1.69
C LEU A 251 -15.00 12.86 -0.68
N PRO A 252 -14.92 12.56 0.61
CA PRO A 252 -13.97 11.68 1.32
C PRO A 252 -14.42 10.22 1.50
N PHE A 253 -15.29 9.70 0.65
CA PHE A 253 -15.81 8.34 0.75
C PHE A 253 -15.10 7.40 -0.21
N GLU A 254 -15.01 6.08 0.13
CA GLU A 254 -14.31 5.09 -0.67
C GLU A 254 -15.13 4.60 -1.87
N ALA A 255 -16.28 4.00 -1.63
CA ALA A 255 -17.14 3.43 -2.67
C ALA A 255 -18.62 3.63 -2.29
N PRO A 256 -19.12 4.88 -2.33
CA PRO A 256 -20.51 5.15 -1.95
C PRO A 256 -21.49 4.53 -2.97
N PRO A 257 -22.66 3.99 -2.53
CA PRO A 257 -23.12 4.00 -1.13
C PRO A 257 -22.61 2.80 -0.28
N ASP A 258 -21.95 1.81 -0.88
CA ASP A 258 -21.69 0.51 -0.26
C ASP A 258 -20.59 0.56 0.84
N ARG A 259 -19.55 1.37 0.61
CA ARG A 259 -18.44 1.54 1.54
C ARG A 259 -18.07 3.02 1.66
N LEU A 260 -18.45 3.64 2.80
CA LEU A 260 -18.21 5.06 3.00
C LEU A 260 -16.82 5.34 3.58
N VAL A 261 -16.43 4.65 4.64
CA VAL A 261 -15.15 4.89 5.32
C VAL A 261 -14.24 3.69 5.13
N ASP A 262 -13.05 3.95 4.60
CA ASP A 262 -12.05 2.93 4.36
C ASP A 262 -10.64 3.50 4.59
N SER A 263 -9.80 2.74 5.27
CA SER A 263 -8.43 3.14 5.60
C SER A 263 -7.52 3.21 4.39
N ALA A 264 -7.87 2.55 3.25
CA ALA A 264 -7.12 2.64 1.99
C ALA A 264 -7.04 4.07 1.45
N LEU A 265 -8.00 4.94 1.79
CA LEU A 265 -7.97 6.35 1.40
C LEU A 265 -6.77 7.11 1.98
N LEU A 266 -6.15 6.63 3.07
CA LEU A 266 -4.92 7.21 3.61
C LEU A 266 -3.76 7.13 2.62
N PHE A 267 -3.74 6.12 1.74
CA PHE A 267 -2.70 5.96 0.72
C PHE A 267 -2.75 7.07 -0.33
N LEU A 268 -3.91 7.71 -0.53
CA LEU A 268 -4.03 8.88 -1.41
C LEU A 268 -3.39 10.14 -0.82
N ILE A 269 -3.13 10.16 0.48
CA ILE A 269 -2.40 11.22 1.17
C ILE A 269 -0.91 10.87 1.18
N HIS A 270 -0.54 9.73 1.76
CA HIS A 270 0.80 9.19 1.75
C HIS A 270 0.77 7.70 1.33
N PRO A 271 1.59 7.27 0.36
CA PRO A 271 2.67 8.00 -0.31
C PRO A 271 2.26 8.71 -1.61
N LEU A 272 1.03 8.52 -2.11
CA LEU A 272 0.65 8.86 -3.48
C LEU A 272 0.50 10.38 -3.73
N GLY A 273 0.15 11.17 -2.69
CA GLY A 273 -0.03 12.61 -2.81
C GLY A 273 -1.17 13.02 -3.76
N THR A 274 -2.09 12.13 -4.07
CA THR A 274 -3.24 12.40 -4.94
C THR A 274 -4.18 13.41 -4.30
N VAL A 275 -4.43 13.29 -3.00
CA VAL A 275 -5.22 14.25 -2.23
C VAL A 275 -4.31 15.38 -1.75
N ARG A 276 -4.35 16.53 -2.45
CA ARG A 276 -3.49 17.70 -2.17
C ARG A 276 -4.10 18.70 -1.22
N SER A 277 -5.43 18.80 -1.18
CA SER A 277 -6.15 19.75 -0.31
C SER A 277 -6.04 19.32 1.14
N ARG A 278 -5.47 20.17 2.01
CA ARG A 278 -5.36 19.94 3.45
C ARG A 278 -6.71 19.64 4.09
N SER A 279 -7.75 20.37 3.71
CA SER A 279 -9.11 20.16 4.23
C SER A 279 -9.67 18.79 3.85
N MET A 280 -9.40 18.29 2.63
CA MET A 280 -9.83 16.95 2.22
C MET A 280 -9.01 15.85 2.93
N GLN A 281 -7.69 16.04 3.07
CA GLN A 281 -6.87 15.15 3.90
C GLN A 281 -7.40 15.05 5.32
N ASP A 282 -7.73 16.19 5.94
CA ASP A 282 -8.25 16.23 7.31
C ASP A 282 -9.64 15.56 7.40
N ALA A 283 -10.49 15.70 6.39
CA ALA A 283 -11.79 15.02 6.34
C ALA A 283 -11.61 13.48 6.28
N ILE A 284 -10.75 12.98 5.42
CA ILE A 284 -10.43 11.54 5.32
C ILE A 284 -9.87 11.02 6.65
N MET A 285 -8.81 11.65 7.17
CA MET A 285 -8.18 11.23 8.41
C MET A 285 -9.14 11.26 9.60
N LYS A 286 -9.99 12.30 9.68
CA LYS A 286 -11.01 12.41 10.76
C LYS A 286 -12.02 11.27 10.67
N LEU A 287 -12.48 10.91 9.47
CA LEU A 287 -13.41 9.79 9.30
C LEU A 287 -12.77 8.45 9.69
N VAL A 288 -11.56 8.17 9.25
CA VAL A 288 -10.82 6.96 9.61
C VAL A 288 -10.61 6.89 11.13
N GLN A 289 -10.11 7.95 11.74
CA GLN A 289 -9.86 8.00 13.18
C GLN A 289 -11.14 7.85 14.03
N ALA A 290 -12.25 8.45 13.57
CA ALA A 290 -13.50 8.41 14.31
C ALA A 290 -14.28 7.10 14.17
N ARG A 291 -14.11 6.38 13.04
CA ARG A 291 -14.94 5.22 12.71
C ARG A 291 -14.18 3.90 12.73
N LEU A 292 -12.88 3.91 12.49
CA LEU A 292 -12.10 2.69 12.27
C LEU A 292 -10.98 2.49 13.30
N LYS A 293 -10.62 3.50 14.09
CA LYS A 293 -9.57 3.36 15.10
C LYS A 293 -10.06 2.47 16.24
N GLY A 294 -9.34 1.37 16.48
CA GLY A 294 -9.51 0.49 17.62
C GLY A 294 -8.42 0.67 18.67
N GLU A 295 -8.42 -0.20 19.67
CA GLU A 295 -7.42 -0.20 20.74
C GLU A 295 -6.05 -0.68 20.25
N TYR A 296 -6.04 -1.72 19.39
CA TYR A 296 -4.84 -2.42 18.92
C TYR A 296 -4.35 -1.96 17.53
N GLY A 297 -5.15 -1.22 16.79
CA GLY A 297 -4.83 -0.79 15.44
C GLY A 297 -6.00 -0.04 14.81
N ILE A 298 -6.06 -0.08 13.48
CA ILE A 298 -7.11 0.59 12.70
C ILE A 298 -7.74 -0.46 11.77
N LYS A 299 -9.08 -0.59 11.80
CA LYS A 299 -9.84 -1.47 10.91
C LYS A 299 -9.65 -1.04 9.45
N ARG A 300 -9.69 -1.97 8.50
CA ARG A 300 -9.73 -1.63 7.06
C ARG A 300 -10.98 -0.81 6.74
N TYR A 301 -12.13 -1.34 7.13
CA TYR A 301 -13.46 -0.72 7.02
C TYR A 301 -14.41 -1.36 8.04
N ALA A 302 -15.57 -0.76 8.24
CA ALA A 302 -16.59 -1.31 9.12
C ALA A 302 -17.26 -2.53 8.47
N ASN A 303 -17.54 -3.54 9.27
CA ASN A 303 -18.05 -4.85 8.85
C ASN A 303 -17.06 -5.65 7.97
N ASP A 304 -15.79 -5.52 8.24
CA ASP A 304 -14.75 -6.34 7.62
C ASP A 304 -14.72 -7.72 8.28
N SER A 305 -15.04 -8.75 7.53
CA SER A 305 -15.06 -10.13 8.02
C SER A 305 -13.70 -10.85 7.93
N TYR A 306 -12.68 -10.25 7.31
CA TYR A 306 -11.35 -10.84 7.24
C TYR A 306 -10.66 -10.78 8.60
N PHE A 307 -10.27 -11.93 9.13
CA PHE A 307 -9.77 -12.09 10.49
C PHE A 307 -10.71 -11.47 11.56
N CYS A 308 -12.04 -11.59 11.38
CA CYS A 308 -12.98 -11.33 12.46
C CYS A 308 -12.76 -12.33 13.64
N GLN A 309 -13.55 -12.24 14.70
CA GLN A 309 -13.38 -13.07 15.90
C GLN A 309 -13.25 -14.58 15.59
N ASP A 310 -12.33 -15.22 16.26
CA ASP A 310 -12.08 -16.67 16.19
C ASP A 310 -11.89 -17.21 14.75
N TYR A 311 -11.36 -16.36 13.85
CA TYR A 311 -11.23 -16.63 12.40
C TYR A 311 -10.46 -17.95 12.12
N ASP A 312 -9.44 -18.24 12.92
CA ASP A 312 -8.63 -19.43 12.78
C ASP A 312 -9.27 -20.72 13.34
N GLU A 313 -10.44 -20.61 13.98
CA GLU A 313 -11.30 -21.75 14.32
C GLU A 313 -12.25 -22.11 13.17
N TRP A 314 -12.59 -21.15 12.31
CA TRP A 314 -13.53 -21.31 11.19
C TRP A 314 -12.85 -21.69 9.88
N PHE A 315 -11.59 -21.26 9.70
CA PHE A 315 -10.86 -21.45 8.45
C PHE A 315 -9.53 -22.15 8.70
N SER A 316 -9.23 -23.18 7.90
CA SER A 316 -7.90 -23.81 7.89
C SER A 316 -6.83 -22.83 7.36
N PRO A 317 -5.54 -23.02 7.65
CA PRO A 317 -4.47 -22.14 7.18
C PRO A 317 -4.50 -21.86 5.67
N SER A 318 -4.86 -22.86 4.85
CA SER A 318 -4.96 -22.70 3.39
C SER A 318 -6.22 -21.91 2.94
N GLU A 319 -7.24 -21.85 3.79
CA GLU A 319 -8.48 -21.13 3.52
C GLU A 319 -8.44 -19.68 4.02
N MET A 320 -7.66 -19.41 5.09
CA MET A 320 -7.58 -18.07 5.71
C MET A 320 -7.24 -16.96 4.71
N SER A 321 -6.42 -17.27 3.70
CA SER A 321 -5.97 -16.34 2.65
C SER A 321 -6.51 -16.71 1.27
N SER A 322 -7.63 -17.43 1.18
CA SER A 322 -8.26 -17.75 -0.12
C SER A 322 -9.00 -16.55 -0.69
N ASP A 323 -9.31 -16.64 -1.99
CA ASP A 323 -10.12 -15.64 -2.68
C ASP A 323 -11.60 -15.76 -2.25
N PHE A 324 -12.07 -14.75 -1.52
CA PHE A 324 -13.47 -14.57 -1.13
C PHE A 324 -14.17 -13.46 -1.94
N SER A 325 -13.53 -12.87 -2.95
CA SER A 325 -14.08 -11.73 -3.69
C SER A 325 -15.45 -11.99 -4.36
N ASP A 326 -15.71 -13.23 -4.72
CA ASP A 326 -17.00 -13.65 -5.31
C ASP A 326 -17.97 -14.32 -4.30
N ARG A 327 -17.56 -14.50 -3.04
CA ARG A 327 -18.35 -15.18 -2.00
C ARG A 327 -18.10 -14.60 -0.61
N SER A 328 -17.98 -13.29 -0.53
CA SER A 328 -17.76 -12.60 0.75
C SER A 328 -18.88 -12.87 1.75
N ASP A 329 -20.13 -13.04 1.28
CA ASP A 329 -21.30 -13.39 2.09
C ASP A 329 -21.08 -14.66 2.94
N PHE A 330 -20.35 -15.65 2.42
CA PHE A 330 -20.02 -16.85 3.19
C PHE A 330 -19.12 -16.50 4.38
N ARG A 331 -18.09 -15.67 4.19
CA ARG A 331 -17.18 -15.22 5.25
C ARG A 331 -17.89 -14.21 6.18
N ASP A 332 -18.73 -13.36 5.61
CA ASP A 332 -19.47 -12.33 6.36
C ASP A 332 -20.47 -12.93 7.36
N ALA A 333 -20.91 -14.17 7.14
CA ALA A 333 -21.78 -14.89 8.07
C ALA A 333 -21.15 -15.17 9.44
N PHE A 334 -19.81 -15.14 9.55
CA PHE A 334 -19.09 -15.33 10.80
C PHE A 334 -18.81 -14.03 11.56
N LEU A 335 -19.02 -12.87 10.91
CA LEU A 335 -18.76 -11.57 11.53
C LEU A 335 -19.80 -11.27 12.63
N GLN A 336 -19.29 -10.84 13.79
CA GLN A 336 -20.12 -10.27 14.84
C GLN A 336 -19.85 -8.75 14.93
N PRO A 337 -20.78 -7.98 15.48
CA PRO A 337 -20.60 -6.53 15.65
C PRO A 337 -19.32 -6.21 16.45
N ASP A 338 -18.58 -5.23 15.98
CA ASP A 338 -17.37 -4.69 16.62
C ASP A 338 -16.20 -5.69 16.80
N CYS A 339 -16.22 -6.82 16.08
CA CYS A 339 -15.19 -7.86 16.13
C CYS A 339 -14.27 -7.89 14.90
N GLU A 340 -14.22 -6.82 14.11
CA GLU A 340 -13.32 -6.70 13.00
C GLU A 340 -11.86 -6.66 13.44
N ALA A 341 -10.96 -7.20 12.62
CA ALA A 341 -9.53 -7.13 12.82
C ALA A 341 -9.01 -5.67 12.83
N GLN A 342 -7.98 -5.43 13.62
CA GLN A 342 -7.33 -4.12 13.77
C GLN A 342 -5.92 -4.19 13.18
N TRP A 343 -5.72 -3.50 12.08
CA TRP A 343 -4.51 -3.55 11.27
C TRP A 343 -3.42 -2.63 11.80
N CYS A 344 -2.17 -3.11 11.75
CA CYS A 344 -1.00 -2.41 12.28
C CYS A 344 -0.30 -1.51 11.25
N ILE A 345 -0.69 -1.56 9.98
CA ILE A 345 -0.08 -0.76 8.90
C ILE A 345 -0.46 0.72 8.95
N PHE A 346 -1.57 1.10 9.60
CA PHE A 346 -2.15 2.43 9.50
C PHE A 346 -1.68 3.42 10.58
N ASP A 347 -1.39 2.97 11.80
CA ASP A 347 -0.85 3.87 12.82
C ASP A 347 0.48 4.47 12.37
N PRO A 348 1.46 3.71 11.84
CA PRO A 348 2.66 4.31 11.28
C PRO A 348 2.38 5.20 10.05
N VAL A 349 1.39 4.89 9.20
CA VAL A 349 1.01 5.77 8.06
C VAL A 349 0.49 7.10 8.56
N LEU A 350 -0.36 7.13 9.60
CA LEU A 350 -0.82 8.38 10.20
C LEU A 350 0.35 9.15 10.84
N SER A 351 1.28 8.47 11.51
CA SER A 351 2.50 9.09 12.03
C SER A 351 3.32 9.74 10.91
N ILE A 352 3.47 9.06 9.76
CA ILE A 352 4.17 9.59 8.59
C ILE A 352 3.47 10.86 8.06
N ILE A 353 2.15 10.81 7.84
CA ILE A 353 1.37 11.95 7.32
C ILE A 353 1.54 13.17 8.23
N TYR A 354 1.41 13.00 9.54
CA TYR A 354 1.59 14.10 10.48
C TYR A 354 3.04 14.57 10.57
N GLY A 355 4.01 13.65 10.47
CA GLY A 355 5.43 13.98 10.40
C GLY A 355 5.80 14.77 9.16
N GLU A 356 5.30 14.42 7.98
CA GLU A 356 5.49 15.18 6.75
C GLU A 356 4.92 16.60 6.85
N ARG A 357 3.77 16.75 7.51
CA ARG A 357 3.15 18.05 7.78
C ARG A 357 4.00 18.93 8.67
N PHE A 358 4.50 18.37 9.78
CA PHE A 358 5.37 19.09 10.69
C PHE A 358 6.71 19.48 10.04
N LEU A 359 7.30 18.56 9.27
CA LEU A 359 8.56 18.85 8.56
C LEU A 359 8.39 19.92 7.47
N ALA A 360 7.19 20.06 6.89
CA ALA A 360 6.86 21.12 5.93
C ALA A 360 6.56 22.47 6.62
N ASP A 361 6.02 22.44 7.84
CA ASP A 361 5.67 23.60 8.65
C ASP A 361 5.97 23.30 10.13
N PRO A 362 7.18 23.62 10.62
CA PRO A 362 7.58 23.36 12.00
C PRO A 362 6.79 24.12 13.08
N ASP A 363 6.01 25.12 12.69
CA ASP A 363 5.09 25.83 13.60
C ASP A 363 3.80 25.03 13.86
N ASP A 364 3.52 23.98 13.05
CA ASP A 364 2.38 23.06 13.25
C ASP A 364 2.66 22.03 14.37
N VAL A 365 2.82 22.52 15.60
CA VAL A 365 3.10 21.70 16.79
C VAL A 365 2.02 20.63 16.99
N ALA A 366 0.79 20.89 16.59
CA ALA A 366 -0.30 19.91 16.68
C ALA A 366 -0.06 18.69 15.79
N SER A 367 0.55 18.88 14.62
CA SER A 367 0.98 17.76 13.77
C SER A 367 2.13 16.97 14.41
N TYR A 368 3.11 17.62 15.05
CA TYR A 368 4.16 16.92 15.80
C TYR A 368 3.60 16.04 16.91
N GLN A 369 2.70 16.58 17.74
CA GLN A 369 2.06 15.82 18.82
C GLN A 369 1.28 14.60 18.30
N LYS A 370 0.62 14.74 17.14
CA LYS A 370 -0.09 13.63 16.50
C LYS A 370 0.88 12.62 15.88
N GLN A 371 2.00 13.06 15.31
CA GLN A 371 3.06 12.17 14.85
C GLN A 371 3.56 11.27 15.99
N VAL A 372 3.90 11.88 17.15
CA VAL A 372 4.33 11.16 18.35
C VAL A 372 3.25 10.19 18.81
N HIS A 373 1.99 10.63 18.90
CA HIS A 373 0.87 9.79 19.32
C HIS A 373 0.73 8.51 18.47
N TYR A 374 0.74 8.66 17.13
CA TYR A 374 0.58 7.52 16.24
C TYR A 374 1.83 6.65 16.14
N PHE A 375 3.02 7.22 16.30
CA PHE A 375 4.26 6.46 16.44
C PHE A 375 4.21 5.60 17.72
N ASN A 376 3.81 6.16 18.85
CA ASN A 376 3.64 5.44 20.11
C ASN A 376 2.66 4.26 19.97
N ARG A 377 1.53 4.48 19.28
CA ARG A 377 0.57 3.41 18.99
C ARG A 377 1.22 2.31 18.16
N SER A 378 2.03 2.65 17.15
CA SER A 378 2.71 1.65 16.33
C SER A 378 3.77 0.86 17.12
N LEU A 379 4.46 1.48 18.08
CA LEU A 379 5.37 0.78 18.98
C LEU A 379 4.63 -0.18 19.92
N SER A 380 3.46 0.21 20.43
CA SER A 380 2.66 -0.65 21.30
C SER A 380 2.08 -1.88 20.60
N GLN A 381 2.05 -1.87 19.27
CA GLN A 381 1.59 -3.00 18.44
C GLN A 381 2.66 -4.05 18.19
N VAL A 382 3.92 -3.78 18.52
CA VAL A 382 5.01 -4.76 18.34
C VAL A 382 4.82 -5.91 19.33
N THR A 383 4.95 -7.14 18.84
CA THR A 383 4.81 -8.35 19.67
C THR A 383 5.93 -8.47 20.70
N ALA A 384 5.75 -9.35 21.70
CA ALA A 384 6.78 -9.61 22.70
C ALA A 384 8.10 -10.11 22.09
N ASP A 385 8.05 -10.77 20.93
CA ASP A 385 9.22 -11.26 20.19
C ASP A 385 9.87 -10.20 19.29
N GLY A 386 9.36 -8.95 19.30
CA GLY A 386 9.89 -7.84 18.50
C GLY A 386 9.45 -7.83 17.05
N HIS A 387 8.30 -8.41 16.71
CA HIS A 387 7.77 -8.46 15.36
C HIS A 387 6.68 -7.41 15.12
N CYS A 388 6.65 -6.85 13.91
CA CYS A 388 5.59 -5.96 13.44
C CYS A 388 4.45 -6.79 12.83
N PRO A 389 3.27 -6.88 13.47
CA PRO A 389 2.16 -7.69 12.97
C PRO A 389 1.51 -7.10 11.72
N GLU A 390 0.80 -7.95 10.98
CA GLU A 390 -0.19 -7.49 10.02
C GLU A 390 -1.37 -6.84 10.75
N LEU A 391 -1.97 -7.58 11.68
CA LEU A 391 -3.15 -7.20 12.42
C LEU A 391 -3.25 -7.92 13.77
N TYR A 392 -4.12 -7.40 14.61
CA TYR A 392 -4.64 -8.07 15.79
C TYR A 392 -6.10 -8.44 15.55
N PHE A 393 -6.49 -9.65 15.93
CA PHE A 393 -7.87 -10.12 15.87
C PHE A 393 -8.32 -10.73 17.20
N LEU A 394 -9.62 -10.73 17.43
CA LEU A 394 -10.21 -11.26 18.65
C LEU A 394 -10.24 -12.80 18.61
N LYS A 395 -9.52 -13.45 19.50
CA LYS A 395 -9.49 -14.90 19.67
C LYS A 395 -9.82 -15.26 21.10
N GLN A 396 -10.92 -16.01 21.29
CA GLN A 396 -11.39 -16.45 22.61
C GLN A 396 -11.44 -15.29 23.63
N GLY A 397 -11.94 -14.14 23.21
CA GLY A 397 -12.09 -12.96 24.04
C GLY A 397 -10.84 -12.11 24.28
N SER A 398 -9.70 -12.43 23.64
CA SER A 398 -8.45 -11.68 23.71
C SER A 398 -7.92 -11.31 22.33
N TYR A 399 -7.36 -10.11 22.16
CA TYR A 399 -6.71 -9.74 20.90
C TYR A 399 -5.32 -10.38 20.80
N VAL A 400 -5.07 -11.06 19.68
CA VAL A 400 -3.79 -11.71 19.36
C VAL A 400 -3.33 -11.30 17.97
N ALA A 401 -2.01 -11.26 17.76
CA ALA A 401 -1.43 -11.06 16.43
C ALA A 401 -1.71 -12.29 15.55
N ASN A 402 -2.01 -12.06 14.26
CA ASN A 402 -2.22 -13.16 13.33
C ASN A 402 -0.90 -13.84 12.90
N ALA A 403 -1.01 -14.97 12.21
CA ALA A 403 0.14 -15.77 11.78
C ALA A 403 0.99 -15.07 10.69
N HIS A 404 0.50 -14.00 10.05
CA HIS A 404 1.23 -13.23 9.04
C HIS A 404 2.15 -12.18 9.68
N THR A 405 2.83 -12.55 10.75
CA THR A 405 3.73 -11.70 11.53
C THR A 405 5.16 -12.26 11.43
N PRO A 406 6.19 -11.44 11.05
CA PRO A 406 6.09 -10.01 10.71
C PRO A 406 5.56 -9.75 9.29
N LEU A 407 4.79 -8.68 9.10
CA LEU A 407 4.41 -8.20 7.79
C LEU A 407 5.43 -7.17 7.27
N ALA A 408 5.97 -7.39 6.08
CA ALA A 408 6.98 -6.52 5.49
C ALA A 408 6.49 -5.07 5.31
N TRP A 409 5.23 -4.91 4.94
CA TRP A 409 4.61 -3.58 4.79
C TRP A 409 4.50 -2.83 6.14
N THR A 410 4.11 -3.50 7.23
CA THR A 410 4.09 -2.88 8.57
C THR A 410 5.49 -2.47 9.01
N GLN A 411 6.49 -3.37 8.84
CA GLN A 411 7.90 -3.07 9.15
C GLN A 411 8.40 -1.84 8.39
N ALA A 412 8.10 -1.75 7.09
CA ALA A 412 8.51 -0.64 6.23
C ALA A 412 7.91 0.70 6.67
N ASN A 413 6.60 0.70 6.97
CA ASN A 413 5.91 1.91 7.43
C ASN A 413 6.42 2.37 8.80
N GLN A 414 6.63 1.46 9.75
CA GLN A 414 7.14 1.80 11.08
C GLN A 414 8.59 2.33 10.99
N ALA A 415 9.42 1.75 10.14
CA ALA A 415 10.78 2.22 9.92
C ALA A 415 10.83 3.63 9.30
N LEU A 416 9.90 3.95 8.39
CA LEU A 416 9.77 5.28 7.81
C LEU A 416 9.21 6.28 8.84
N ALA A 417 8.23 5.88 9.64
CA ALA A 417 7.69 6.72 10.71
C ALA A 417 8.78 7.13 11.71
N LEU A 418 9.63 6.17 12.13
CA LEU A 418 10.77 6.45 13.00
C LEU A 418 11.77 7.41 12.34
N HIS A 419 12.08 7.20 11.05
CA HIS A 419 13.01 8.07 10.32
C HIS A 419 12.51 9.53 10.23
N LEU A 420 11.19 9.72 10.03
CA LEU A 420 10.61 11.07 10.00
C LEU A 420 10.51 11.67 11.42
N LEU A 421 10.25 10.85 12.44
CA LEU A 421 10.24 11.30 13.82
C LEU A 421 11.64 11.75 14.25
N GLU A 422 12.69 11.03 13.89
CA GLU A 422 14.10 11.45 14.14
C GLU A 422 14.38 12.84 13.54
N LYS A 423 13.91 13.11 12.31
CA LYS A 423 14.04 14.42 11.68
C LYS A 423 13.26 15.51 12.42
N ALA A 424 12.05 15.19 12.86
CA ALA A 424 11.20 16.12 13.60
C ALA A 424 11.83 16.47 14.96
N VAL A 425 12.34 15.47 15.69
CA VAL A 425 13.04 15.67 16.98
C VAL A 425 14.29 16.53 16.80
N ALA A 426 15.03 16.38 15.71
CA ALA A 426 16.20 17.25 15.45
C ALA A 426 15.83 18.73 15.28
N ILE A 427 14.62 19.03 14.76
CA ILE A 427 14.11 20.41 14.63
C ILE A 427 13.66 20.93 15.99
N THR A 428 12.94 20.15 16.80
CA THR A 428 12.44 20.58 18.11
C THR A 428 13.52 20.73 19.16
N SER A 429 14.70 20.11 18.97
CA SER A 429 15.83 20.16 19.89
C SER A 429 16.86 21.25 19.54
N SER A 430 16.69 21.96 18.42
CA SER A 430 17.58 23.05 17.97
C SER A 430 17.00 24.41 18.32
#